data_f7b1f105ef968dece7b9523383a0678d
#
_entry.id   f7b1f105ef968dece7b9523383a0678d
#
_cell.length_a   1.000
_cell.length_b   1.000
_cell.length_c   1.000
_cell.angle_alpha   90.00
_cell.angle_beta   90.00
_cell.angle_gamma   90.00
#
_symmetry.space_group_name_H-M   'P 1'
#
loop_
_entity.id
_entity.type
_entity.pdbx_description
1 polymer ?
#
loop_
_entity_poly.entity_id
_entity_poly.type
_entity_poly.pdbx_seq_one_letter_code
_entity_poly.pdbx_strand_id
1 'polypeptide(L)'
;MATQAQSSSQNGMIAAESKLEANANPAAKPSFPEGGVRAWSVVFGASIALGCAFGYLSAFGNYEAYYSEHQLAQKTASEIAWIGSIQIFLQYITSLISGSLFDLHGAKILLILGSISFVFSIMMTSLCRKYYQAILAQGILGGLSTGFIFTPSLAAIGHYFQKKRGLAMGICAAGSSLGGLLFPIALKHALYSRRLGFGWGVRVVGFVVLGLLAIACTLVRERLPPRKGRFFLLRAFLQPSYSFLVAAVFLSFWGMWVPCFFIVSFAIQKKHMGGNLAFYTLSIVNAGSLLGRIIPGFLADVCVYAANSIMLLGWIRITTAAGLIAWAAVFGFVSGAIISLYPVSIAQLAPRPQEIGTYMGQASAVVSVAGLTGTPIAGALIRSYGYEAAALFAGLSMVVCTCLAAVSRGFYAGKLLAKV
;
A
#
# COMPACT_ATOMS: atom_id res chain seq x y z
N MET A 1 -9.17 8.13 72.57
CA MET A 1 -8.30 7.03 72.10
C MET A 1 -8.75 6.37 70.78
N ALA A 2 -10.04 6.39 70.39
CA ALA A 2 -10.52 5.78 69.18
C ALA A 2 -10.14 6.54 67.89
N THR A 3 -9.99 7.86 67.89
CA THR A 3 -9.73 8.71 66.72
C THR A 3 -8.25 8.60 66.22
N GLN A 4 -7.30 8.29 67.10
CA GLN A 4 -5.89 8.11 66.73
C GLN A 4 -5.59 6.74 66.06
N ALA A 5 -6.38 5.72 66.38
CA ALA A 5 -6.23 4.39 65.79
C ALA A 5 -6.74 4.38 64.31
N GLN A 6 -7.77 5.12 63.95
CA GLN A 6 -8.29 5.23 62.61
C GLN A 6 -7.36 6.02 61.66
N SER A 7 -6.70 7.08 62.16
CA SER A 7 -5.77 7.87 61.33
C SER A 7 -4.47 7.07 61.02
N SER A 8 -4.01 6.24 61.96
CA SER A 8 -2.85 5.38 61.76
C SER A 8 -3.10 4.24 60.73
N SER A 9 -4.31 3.66 60.75
CA SER A 9 -4.72 2.64 59.76
C SER A 9 -4.86 3.22 58.35
N GLN A 10 -5.43 4.42 58.22
CA GLN A 10 -5.57 5.07 56.96
C GLN A 10 -4.25 5.52 56.32
N ASN A 11 -3.31 6.02 57.12
CA ASN A 11 -1.97 6.35 56.65
C ASN A 11 -1.17 5.10 56.29
N GLY A 12 -1.39 3.97 56.94
CA GLY A 12 -0.79 2.69 56.58
C GLY A 12 -1.30 2.14 55.24
N MET A 13 -2.60 2.30 54.94
CA MET A 13 -3.18 1.91 53.67
C MET A 13 -2.69 2.81 52.53
N ILE A 14 -2.65 4.13 52.70
CA ILE A 14 -2.15 5.07 51.72
C ILE A 14 -0.64 4.81 51.43
N ALA A 15 0.13 4.53 52.44
CA ALA A 15 1.56 4.16 52.28
C ALA A 15 1.75 2.79 51.61
N ALA A 16 0.85 1.84 51.80
CA ALA A 16 0.85 0.55 51.13
C ALA A 16 0.39 0.67 49.67
N GLU A 17 -0.62 1.47 49.36
CA GLU A 17 -1.05 1.79 47.99
C GLU A 17 0.04 2.54 47.23
N SER A 18 0.68 3.54 47.83
CA SER A 18 1.80 4.26 47.20
C SER A 18 3.02 3.37 46.92
N LYS A 19 3.30 2.37 47.79
CA LYS A 19 4.34 1.37 47.58
C LYS A 19 3.92 0.35 46.49
N LEU A 20 2.66 0.00 46.38
CA LEU A 20 2.13 -0.85 45.30
C LEU A 20 2.15 -0.13 43.96
N GLU A 21 1.85 1.17 43.94
CA GLU A 21 1.98 1.99 42.73
C GLU A 21 3.45 2.26 42.36
N ALA A 22 4.34 2.45 43.31
CA ALA A 22 5.78 2.62 43.08
C ALA A 22 6.47 1.33 42.62
N ASN A 23 5.94 0.17 42.99
CA ASN A 23 6.39 -1.17 42.52
C ASN A 23 5.64 -1.62 41.23
N ALA A 24 4.62 -0.92 40.78
CA ALA A 24 4.10 -1.08 39.42
C ALA A 24 5.22 -0.62 38.48
N ASN A 25 6.09 -1.54 38.12
CA ASN A 25 7.18 -1.37 37.16
C ASN A 25 6.65 -0.57 35.95
N PRO A 26 7.12 0.67 35.71
CA PRO A 26 6.64 1.44 34.56
C PRO A 26 6.86 0.55 33.37
N ALA A 27 5.77 0.15 32.69
CA ALA A 27 5.72 -0.87 31.66
C ALA A 27 6.95 -0.67 30.76
N ALA A 28 7.92 -1.58 30.84
CA ALA A 28 9.21 -1.44 30.21
C ALA A 28 8.98 -1.08 28.75
N LYS A 29 9.51 0.08 28.30
CA LYS A 29 9.33 0.53 26.92
C LYS A 29 9.62 -0.65 26.01
N PRO A 30 8.74 -1.01 25.06
CA PRO A 30 8.92 -2.19 24.25
C PRO A 30 10.29 -2.10 23.56
N SER A 31 11.19 -3.01 23.90
CA SER A 31 12.51 -3.08 23.26
C SER A 31 12.31 -3.58 21.82
N PHE A 32 12.90 -2.90 20.84
CA PHE A 32 12.85 -3.34 19.45
C PHE A 32 14.15 -4.08 19.11
N PRO A 33 14.08 -5.27 18.46
CA PRO A 33 15.27 -6.03 18.09
C PRO A 33 16.20 -5.29 17.12
N GLU A 34 15.63 -4.40 16.25
CA GLU A 34 16.32 -3.62 15.21
C GLU A 34 17.19 -4.45 14.26
N GLY A 35 16.95 -5.78 14.20
CA GLY A 35 17.71 -6.71 13.37
C GLY A 35 17.61 -8.17 13.84
N GLY A 36 18.56 -8.98 13.37
CA GLY A 36 18.57 -10.42 13.60
C GLY A 36 17.79 -11.23 12.56
N VAL A 37 18.08 -12.52 12.46
CA VAL A 37 17.51 -13.42 11.43
C VAL A 37 15.97 -13.40 11.45
N ARG A 38 15.38 -13.43 12.64
CA ARG A 38 13.91 -13.44 12.80
C ARG A 38 13.26 -12.15 12.30
N ALA A 39 13.82 -10.98 12.60
CA ALA A 39 13.28 -9.71 12.16
C ALA A 39 13.36 -9.57 10.64
N TRP A 40 14.49 -9.91 10.03
CA TRP A 40 14.68 -9.87 8.59
C TRP A 40 13.91 -10.96 7.84
N SER A 41 13.67 -12.12 8.44
CA SER A 41 12.79 -13.13 7.84
C SER A 41 11.34 -12.65 7.77
N VAL A 42 10.87 -11.88 8.75
CA VAL A 42 9.53 -11.23 8.69
C VAL A 42 9.49 -10.21 7.55
N VAL A 43 10.53 -9.39 7.38
CA VAL A 43 10.60 -8.43 6.26
C VAL A 43 10.57 -9.16 4.92
N PHE A 44 11.34 -10.24 4.77
CA PHE A 44 11.37 -11.04 3.54
C PHE A 44 10.02 -11.71 3.25
N GLY A 45 9.39 -12.32 4.26
CA GLY A 45 8.05 -12.90 4.12
C GLY A 45 6.99 -11.86 3.75
N ALA A 46 7.02 -10.68 4.40
CA ALA A 46 6.14 -9.57 4.07
C ALA A 46 6.39 -9.01 2.65
N SER A 47 7.65 -8.98 2.20
CA SER A 47 8.02 -8.59 0.82
C SER A 47 7.42 -9.55 -0.22
N ILE A 48 7.47 -10.86 0.03
CA ILE A 48 6.81 -11.87 -0.81
C ILE A 48 5.30 -11.66 -0.82
N ALA A 49 4.69 -11.46 0.34
CA ALA A 49 3.23 -11.25 0.46
C ALA A 49 2.77 -10.02 -0.32
N LEU A 50 3.48 -8.89 -0.19
CA LEU A 50 3.20 -7.68 -0.98
C LEU A 50 3.47 -7.89 -2.48
N GLY A 51 4.52 -8.64 -2.82
CA GLY A 51 4.81 -9.04 -4.20
C GLY A 51 3.64 -9.78 -4.83
N CYS A 52 3.06 -10.75 -4.13
CA CYS A 52 1.88 -11.47 -4.59
C CYS A 52 0.64 -10.56 -4.69
N ALA A 53 0.35 -9.77 -3.66
CA ALA A 53 -0.87 -8.95 -3.62
C ALA A 53 -0.85 -7.83 -4.67
N PHE A 54 0.14 -6.94 -4.60
CA PHE A 54 0.22 -5.80 -5.51
C PHE A 54 0.83 -6.15 -6.87
N GLY A 55 1.76 -7.10 -6.90
CA GLY A 55 2.37 -7.52 -8.15
C GLY A 55 1.35 -8.17 -9.08
N TYR A 56 0.51 -9.04 -8.55
CA TYR A 56 -0.59 -9.64 -9.32
C TYR A 56 -1.62 -8.60 -9.76
N LEU A 57 -1.95 -7.64 -8.87
CA LEU A 57 -2.83 -6.54 -9.22
C LEU A 57 -2.29 -5.70 -10.38
N SER A 58 -0.98 -5.43 -10.40
CA SER A 58 -0.31 -4.69 -11.49
C SER A 58 -0.38 -5.43 -12.83
N ALA A 59 -0.63 -6.74 -12.80
CA ALA A 59 -0.82 -7.55 -14.02
C ALA A 59 -2.24 -7.44 -14.60
N PHE A 60 -3.16 -6.66 -13.98
CA PHE A 60 -4.54 -6.51 -14.44
C PHE A 60 -4.62 -6.04 -15.89
N GLY A 61 -3.71 -5.19 -16.35
CA GLY A 61 -3.67 -4.75 -17.74
C GLY A 61 -3.58 -5.90 -18.76
N ASN A 62 -2.94 -7.02 -18.40
CA ASN A 62 -2.92 -8.22 -19.26
C ASN A 62 -4.28 -8.95 -19.30
N TYR A 63 -5.00 -8.96 -18.17
CA TYR A 63 -6.37 -9.46 -18.13
C TYR A 63 -7.31 -8.57 -18.95
N GLU A 64 -7.19 -7.25 -18.81
CA GLU A 64 -7.99 -6.28 -19.56
C GLU A 64 -7.81 -6.46 -21.05
N ALA A 65 -6.57 -6.57 -21.54
CA ALA A 65 -6.26 -6.84 -22.94
C ALA A 65 -6.87 -8.18 -23.41
N TYR A 66 -6.66 -9.24 -22.63
CA TYR A 66 -7.19 -10.57 -22.97
C TYR A 66 -8.72 -10.61 -22.97
N TYR A 67 -9.37 -9.99 -21.99
CA TYR A 67 -10.83 -9.91 -21.90
C TYR A 67 -11.45 -9.16 -23.06
N SER A 68 -10.84 -8.04 -23.47
CA SER A 68 -11.33 -7.24 -24.61
C SER A 68 -11.20 -7.95 -25.95
N GLU A 69 -10.19 -8.81 -26.09
CA GLU A 69 -9.97 -9.59 -27.32
C GLU A 69 -10.82 -10.89 -27.37
N HIS A 70 -11.22 -11.45 -26.23
CA HIS A 70 -11.82 -12.79 -26.18
C HIS A 70 -13.16 -12.83 -25.42
N GLN A 71 -13.12 -13.00 -24.10
CA GLN A 71 -14.28 -13.39 -23.28
C GLN A 71 -15.30 -12.26 -23.11
N LEU A 72 -14.84 -11.01 -23.10
CA LEU A 72 -15.65 -9.82 -22.87
C LEU A 72 -15.56 -8.84 -24.04
N ALA A 73 -15.34 -9.34 -25.27
CA ALA A 73 -15.20 -8.53 -26.48
C ALA A 73 -16.40 -7.62 -26.76
N GLN A 74 -17.58 -7.94 -26.21
CA GLN A 74 -18.78 -7.10 -26.34
C GLN A 74 -18.87 -5.99 -25.28
N LYS A 75 -17.92 -5.95 -24.32
CA LYS A 75 -17.88 -4.97 -23.25
C LYS A 75 -16.94 -3.82 -23.58
N THR A 76 -17.28 -2.63 -23.14
CA THR A 76 -16.41 -1.46 -23.30
C THR A 76 -15.17 -1.58 -22.41
N ALA A 77 -14.07 -0.97 -22.83
CA ALA A 77 -12.85 -0.92 -21.99
C ALA A 77 -13.14 -0.32 -20.60
N SER A 78 -14.05 0.65 -20.51
CA SER A 78 -14.47 1.23 -19.23
C SER A 78 -15.18 0.21 -18.32
N GLU A 79 -16.04 -0.64 -18.86
CA GLU A 79 -16.70 -1.70 -18.09
C GLU A 79 -15.68 -2.72 -17.59
N ILE A 80 -14.72 -3.11 -18.42
CA ILE A 80 -13.67 -4.08 -18.03
C ILE A 80 -12.75 -3.48 -16.95
N ALA A 81 -12.40 -2.20 -17.08
CA ALA A 81 -11.55 -1.51 -16.09
C ALA A 81 -12.16 -1.46 -14.68
N TRP A 82 -13.49 -1.53 -14.55
CA TRP A 82 -14.15 -1.61 -13.25
C TRP A 82 -13.72 -2.82 -12.43
N ILE A 83 -13.35 -3.94 -13.06
CA ILE A 83 -12.89 -5.14 -12.35
C ILE A 83 -11.64 -4.81 -11.53
N GLY A 84 -10.65 -4.16 -12.14
CA GLY A 84 -9.43 -3.74 -11.47
C GLY A 84 -9.64 -2.61 -10.45
N SER A 85 -10.50 -1.64 -10.77
CA SER A 85 -10.81 -0.53 -9.87
C SER A 85 -11.49 -0.99 -8.58
N ILE A 86 -12.45 -1.91 -8.69
CA ILE A 86 -13.11 -2.54 -7.53
C ILE A 86 -12.09 -3.31 -6.70
N GLN A 87 -11.17 -4.03 -7.35
CA GLN A 87 -10.12 -4.78 -6.65
C GLN A 87 -9.23 -3.87 -5.82
N ILE A 88 -8.77 -2.75 -6.38
CA ILE A 88 -7.94 -1.76 -5.67
C ILE A 88 -8.73 -1.14 -4.50
N PHE A 89 -9.96 -0.69 -4.76
CA PHE A 89 -10.80 -0.10 -3.74
C PHE A 89 -11.00 -1.05 -2.56
N LEU A 90 -11.39 -2.30 -2.84
CA LEU A 90 -11.64 -3.31 -1.80
C LEU A 90 -10.37 -3.71 -1.06
N GLN A 91 -9.22 -3.74 -1.71
CA GLN A 91 -7.93 -3.99 -1.05
C GLN A 91 -7.65 -2.96 0.03
N TYR A 92 -7.84 -1.67 -0.25
CA TYR A 92 -7.56 -0.61 0.71
C TYR A 92 -8.69 -0.44 1.75
N ILE A 93 -9.96 -0.57 1.39
CA ILE A 93 -11.06 -0.45 2.36
C ILE A 93 -11.07 -1.63 3.35
N THR A 94 -10.74 -2.85 2.88
CA THR A 94 -10.61 -4.04 3.76
C THR A 94 -9.47 -3.88 4.76
N SER A 95 -8.47 -3.07 4.45
CA SER A 95 -7.38 -2.74 5.38
C SER A 95 -7.89 -2.10 6.68
N LEU A 96 -9.03 -1.42 6.66
CA LEU A 96 -9.69 -0.91 7.86
C LEU A 96 -10.02 -2.03 8.86
N ILE A 97 -10.54 -3.12 8.34
CA ILE A 97 -10.92 -4.29 9.15
C ILE A 97 -9.67 -5.11 9.49
N SER A 98 -8.83 -5.41 8.50
CA SER A 98 -7.65 -6.27 8.69
C SER A 98 -6.60 -5.62 9.60
N GLY A 99 -6.46 -4.28 9.59
CA GLY A 99 -5.56 -3.56 10.49
C GLY A 99 -6.00 -3.66 11.95
N SER A 100 -7.30 -3.45 12.21
CA SER A 100 -7.86 -3.59 13.55
C SER A 100 -7.82 -5.05 14.03
N LEU A 101 -8.12 -6.00 13.15
CA LEU A 101 -8.04 -7.43 13.47
C LEU A 101 -6.59 -7.87 13.73
N PHE A 102 -5.61 -7.33 12.99
CA PHE A 102 -4.20 -7.58 13.25
C PHE A 102 -3.79 -7.17 14.68
N ASP A 103 -4.18 -5.98 15.10
CA ASP A 103 -3.85 -5.48 16.43
C ASP A 103 -4.51 -6.33 17.56
N LEU A 104 -5.69 -6.93 17.28
CA LEU A 104 -6.46 -7.72 18.25
C LEU A 104 -6.12 -9.22 18.22
N HIS A 105 -5.76 -9.79 17.07
CA HIS A 105 -5.62 -11.25 16.89
C HIS A 105 -4.27 -11.67 16.31
N GLY A 106 -3.42 -10.71 15.90
CA GLY A 106 -2.13 -10.98 15.28
C GLY A 106 -2.19 -11.19 13.76
N ALA A 107 -1.01 -11.43 13.15
CA ALA A 107 -0.85 -11.52 11.70
C ALA A 107 -1.29 -12.87 11.12
N LYS A 108 -1.00 -13.96 11.83
CA LYS A 108 -0.98 -15.32 11.26
C LYS A 108 -2.31 -15.75 10.67
N ILE A 109 -3.40 -15.59 11.43
CA ILE A 109 -4.75 -16.02 10.99
C ILE A 109 -5.18 -15.20 9.76
N LEU A 110 -4.94 -13.89 9.79
CA LEU A 110 -5.32 -12.98 8.70
C LEU A 110 -4.57 -13.29 7.41
N LEU A 111 -3.26 -13.55 7.51
CA LEU A 111 -2.45 -13.91 6.36
C LEU A 111 -2.86 -15.25 5.76
N ILE A 112 -3.16 -16.26 6.58
CA ILE A 112 -3.60 -17.58 6.10
C ILE A 112 -4.97 -17.44 5.39
N LEU A 113 -5.95 -16.80 6.03
CA LEU A 113 -7.27 -16.59 5.44
C LEU A 113 -7.20 -15.76 4.16
N GLY A 114 -6.46 -14.66 4.19
CA GLY A 114 -6.22 -13.82 3.01
C GLY A 114 -5.55 -14.59 1.89
N SER A 115 -4.52 -15.40 2.18
CA SER A 115 -3.80 -16.19 1.19
C SER A 115 -4.66 -17.26 0.54
N ILE A 116 -5.41 -18.04 1.33
CA ILE A 116 -6.32 -19.07 0.82
C ILE A 116 -7.40 -18.42 -0.05
N SER A 117 -8.05 -17.36 0.44
CA SER A 117 -9.07 -16.63 -0.29
C SER A 117 -8.53 -16.00 -1.58
N PHE A 118 -7.30 -15.51 -1.58
CA PHE A 118 -6.68 -14.92 -2.77
C PHE A 118 -6.35 -15.99 -3.83
N VAL A 119 -5.78 -17.11 -3.44
CA VAL A 119 -5.54 -18.23 -4.35
C VAL A 119 -6.88 -18.76 -4.89
N PHE A 120 -7.89 -18.86 -4.05
CA PHE A 120 -9.24 -19.25 -4.49
C PHE A 120 -9.82 -18.24 -5.49
N SER A 121 -9.64 -16.93 -5.27
CA SER A 121 -10.00 -15.89 -6.22
C SER A 121 -9.34 -16.11 -7.59
N ILE A 122 -8.05 -16.40 -7.63
CA ILE A 122 -7.30 -16.67 -8.87
C ILE A 122 -7.83 -17.93 -9.56
N MET A 123 -8.11 -19.00 -8.79
CA MET A 123 -8.67 -20.25 -9.35
C MET A 123 -10.07 -20.01 -9.92
N MET A 124 -10.91 -19.23 -9.26
CA MET A 124 -12.24 -18.86 -9.78
C MET A 124 -12.13 -17.97 -11.02
N THR A 125 -11.19 -17.03 -11.05
CA THR A 125 -10.91 -16.20 -12.23
C THR A 125 -10.59 -17.04 -13.46
N SER A 126 -9.88 -18.17 -13.28
CA SER A 126 -9.57 -19.12 -14.37
C SER A 126 -10.80 -19.78 -15.02
N LEU A 127 -11.93 -19.74 -14.36
CA LEU A 127 -13.21 -20.33 -14.82
C LEU A 127 -14.18 -19.27 -15.37
N CYS A 128 -13.88 -17.98 -15.21
CA CYS A 128 -14.76 -16.90 -15.60
C CYS A 128 -14.93 -16.82 -17.12
N ARG A 129 -16.18 -16.76 -17.56
CA ARG A 129 -16.57 -16.54 -18.95
C ARG A 129 -17.48 -15.33 -19.13
N LYS A 130 -18.11 -14.86 -18.05
CA LYS A 130 -19.05 -13.75 -18.04
C LYS A 130 -18.51 -12.59 -17.18
N TYR A 131 -18.92 -11.38 -17.52
CA TYR A 131 -18.48 -10.16 -16.86
C TYR A 131 -18.72 -10.17 -15.34
N TYR A 132 -19.93 -10.52 -14.89
CA TYR A 132 -20.22 -10.56 -13.45
C TYR A 132 -19.37 -11.59 -12.68
N GLN A 133 -18.96 -12.69 -13.33
CA GLN A 133 -18.08 -13.69 -12.72
C GLN A 133 -16.69 -13.11 -12.47
N ALA A 134 -16.14 -12.35 -13.44
CA ALA A 134 -14.86 -11.68 -13.30
C ALA A 134 -14.90 -10.58 -12.21
N ILE A 135 -16.00 -9.82 -12.12
CA ILE A 135 -16.19 -8.86 -11.01
C ILE A 135 -16.20 -9.56 -9.66
N LEU A 136 -16.95 -10.66 -9.52
CA LEU A 136 -17.08 -11.38 -8.24
C LEU A 136 -15.76 -12.08 -7.85
N ALA A 137 -15.14 -12.79 -8.79
CA ALA A 137 -13.94 -13.57 -8.53
C ALA A 137 -12.69 -12.69 -8.39
N GLN A 138 -12.40 -11.88 -9.39
CA GLN A 138 -11.18 -11.09 -9.45
C GLN A 138 -11.33 -9.74 -8.73
N GLY A 139 -12.43 -9.02 -8.98
CA GLY A 139 -12.66 -7.69 -8.39
C GLY A 139 -12.94 -7.79 -6.90
N ILE A 140 -14.02 -8.47 -6.52
CA ILE A 140 -14.50 -8.47 -5.14
C ILE A 140 -13.66 -9.40 -4.27
N LEU A 141 -13.63 -10.69 -4.58
CA LEU A 141 -12.93 -11.66 -3.75
C LEU A 141 -11.41 -11.38 -3.74
N GLY A 142 -10.82 -11.05 -4.90
CA GLY A 142 -9.41 -10.69 -5.01
C GLY A 142 -9.07 -9.45 -4.19
N GLY A 143 -9.89 -8.40 -4.24
CA GLY A 143 -9.69 -7.17 -3.47
C GLY A 143 -9.79 -7.38 -1.96
N LEU A 144 -10.84 -8.05 -1.50
CA LEU A 144 -11.01 -8.38 -0.07
C LEU A 144 -9.82 -9.21 0.45
N SER A 145 -9.43 -10.24 -0.29
CA SER A 145 -8.35 -11.15 0.10
C SER A 145 -7.00 -10.43 0.23
N THR A 146 -6.67 -9.59 -0.75
CA THR A 146 -5.40 -8.84 -0.74
C THR A 146 -5.34 -7.79 0.37
N GLY A 147 -6.48 -7.23 0.80
CA GLY A 147 -6.57 -6.36 1.98
C GLY A 147 -6.21 -7.07 3.29
N PHE A 148 -6.54 -8.37 3.42
CA PHE A 148 -6.13 -9.20 4.56
C PHE A 148 -4.64 -9.59 4.51
N ILE A 149 -3.99 -9.50 3.35
CA ILE A 149 -2.55 -9.75 3.22
C ILE A 149 -1.75 -8.47 3.47
N PHE A 150 -2.20 -7.34 2.91
CA PHE A 150 -1.43 -6.09 2.85
C PHE A 150 -1.13 -5.50 4.23
N THR A 151 -2.16 -5.13 4.99
CA THR A 151 -1.97 -4.41 6.26
C THR A 151 -1.25 -5.23 7.32
N PRO A 152 -1.60 -6.52 7.55
CA PRO A 152 -0.88 -7.34 8.52
C PRO A 152 0.60 -7.53 8.19
N SER A 153 0.95 -7.65 6.90
CA SER A 153 2.34 -7.78 6.45
C SER A 153 3.18 -6.56 6.81
N LEU A 154 2.66 -5.35 6.59
CA LEU A 154 3.36 -4.12 6.94
C LEU A 154 3.37 -3.85 8.45
N ALA A 155 2.25 -4.05 9.13
CA ALA A 155 2.12 -3.79 10.55
C ALA A 155 3.03 -4.71 11.38
N ALA A 156 3.21 -5.97 10.97
CA ALA A 156 4.11 -6.91 11.63
C ALA A 156 5.56 -6.40 11.69
N ILE A 157 6.05 -5.72 10.65
CA ILE A 157 7.39 -5.12 10.62
C ILE A 157 7.54 -4.06 11.71
N GLY A 158 6.48 -3.28 11.97
CA GLY A 158 6.46 -2.27 13.02
C GLY A 158 6.70 -2.82 14.44
N HIS A 159 6.51 -4.12 14.66
CA HIS A 159 6.79 -4.78 15.94
C HIS A 159 8.28 -5.12 16.16
N TYR A 160 9.09 -5.12 15.10
CA TYR A 160 10.50 -5.49 15.14
C TYR A 160 11.44 -4.30 14.98
N PHE A 161 11.02 -3.27 14.25
CA PHE A 161 11.85 -2.13 13.87
C PHE A 161 11.24 -0.81 14.31
N GLN A 162 12.06 0.04 14.95
CA GLN A 162 11.75 1.43 15.25
C GLN A 162 12.72 2.37 14.54
N LYS A 163 14.02 2.22 14.79
CA LYS A 163 15.07 3.05 14.15
C LYS A 163 15.24 2.73 12.67
N LYS A 164 15.20 1.43 12.30
CA LYS A 164 15.36 0.96 10.91
C LYS A 164 14.02 0.71 10.21
N ARG A 165 12.89 1.23 10.74
CA ARG A 165 11.54 0.99 10.21
C ARG A 165 11.41 1.41 8.75
N GLY A 166 11.95 2.57 8.37
CA GLY A 166 11.92 3.07 6.99
C GLY A 166 12.58 2.10 6.02
N LEU A 167 13.79 1.62 6.33
CA LEU A 167 14.50 0.65 5.51
C LEU A 167 13.74 -0.69 5.43
N ALA A 168 13.27 -1.21 6.56
CA ALA A 168 12.56 -2.50 6.62
C ALA A 168 11.24 -2.47 5.83
N MET A 169 10.44 -1.42 5.99
CA MET A 169 9.20 -1.23 5.23
C MET A 169 9.49 -0.92 3.76
N GLY A 170 10.58 -0.22 3.45
CA GLY A 170 11.03 0.03 2.09
C GLY A 170 11.37 -1.26 1.34
N ILE A 171 12.15 -2.16 1.95
CA ILE A 171 12.47 -3.49 1.39
C ILE A 171 11.19 -4.32 1.23
N CYS A 172 10.29 -4.28 2.21
CA CYS A 172 9.00 -4.95 2.09
C CYS A 172 8.19 -4.40 0.90
N ALA A 173 8.08 -3.09 0.78
CA ALA A 173 7.39 -2.45 -0.33
C ALA A 173 8.05 -2.73 -1.68
N ALA A 174 9.38 -2.86 -1.75
CA ALA A 174 10.12 -3.21 -2.97
C ALA A 174 9.68 -4.57 -3.55
N GLY A 175 9.23 -5.50 -2.70
CA GLY A 175 8.62 -6.76 -3.14
C GLY A 175 7.43 -6.55 -4.08
N SER A 176 6.61 -5.55 -3.84
CA SER A 176 5.47 -5.27 -4.73
C SER A 176 5.90 -4.72 -6.10
N SER A 177 7.00 -3.98 -6.21
CA SER A 177 7.56 -3.58 -7.51
C SER A 177 8.16 -4.78 -8.26
N LEU A 178 8.86 -5.66 -7.55
CA LEU A 178 9.39 -6.88 -8.15
C LEU A 178 8.27 -7.78 -8.66
N GLY A 179 7.20 -7.96 -7.86
CA GLY A 179 6.00 -8.66 -8.30
C GLY A 179 5.33 -7.98 -9.48
N GLY A 180 5.24 -6.63 -9.46
CA GLY A 180 4.70 -5.81 -10.56
C GLY A 180 5.50 -5.87 -11.86
N LEU A 181 6.75 -6.32 -11.80
CA LEU A 181 7.56 -6.61 -12.98
C LEU A 181 7.37 -8.08 -13.45
N LEU A 182 7.43 -9.03 -12.52
CA LEU A 182 7.45 -10.46 -12.83
C LEU A 182 6.07 -11.02 -13.21
N PHE A 183 5.01 -10.67 -12.48
CA PHE A 183 3.67 -11.22 -12.73
C PHE A 183 3.07 -10.80 -14.07
N PRO A 184 3.17 -9.54 -14.55
CA PRO A 184 2.70 -9.19 -15.88
C PRO A 184 3.41 -9.98 -16.99
N ILE A 185 4.74 -10.20 -16.87
CA ILE A 185 5.51 -10.99 -17.83
C ILE A 185 5.05 -12.44 -17.81
N ALA A 186 4.99 -13.05 -16.62
CA ALA A 186 4.57 -14.45 -16.46
C ALA A 186 3.13 -14.66 -16.97
N LEU A 187 2.22 -13.75 -16.61
CA LEU A 187 0.82 -13.84 -17.01
C LEU A 187 0.63 -13.67 -18.51
N LYS A 188 1.32 -12.69 -19.13
CA LYS A 188 1.29 -12.51 -20.58
C LYS A 188 1.67 -13.81 -21.32
N HIS A 189 2.79 -14.42 -20.94
CA HIS A 189 3.22 -15.68 -21.54
C HIS A 189 2.25 -16.84 -21.26
N ALA A 190 1.66 -16.88 -20.06
CA ALA A 190 0.72 -17.92 -19.69
C ALA A 190 -0.63 -17.80 -20.43
N LEU A 191 -1.20 -16.60 -20.52
CA LEU A 191 -2.51 -16.34 -21.16
C LEU A 191 -2.49 -16.59 -22.67
N TYR A 192 -1.42 -16.16 -23.35
CA TYR A 192 -1.29 -16.28 -24.80
C TYR A 192 -0.57 -17.59 -25.25
N SER A 193 -0.30 -18.50 -24.30
CA SER A 193 0.27 -19.80 -24.61
C SER A 193 -0.76 -20.69 -25.33
N ARG A 194 -0.43 -21.12 -26.56
CA ARG A 194 -1.27 -22.06 -27.33
C ARG A 194 -1.51 -23.40 -26.63
N ARG A 195 -0.59 -23.82 -25.72
CA ARG A 195 -0.68 -25.10 -25.01
C ARG A 195 -1.55 -25.03 -23.76
N LEU A 196 -1.53 -23.90 -23.05
CA LEU A 196 -2.18 -23.77 -21.75
C LEU A 196 -3.61 -23.21 -21.88
N GLY A 197 -3.80 -22.21 -22.76
CA GLY A 197 -5.04 -21.44 -22.83
C GLY A 197 -5.29 -20.61 -21.57
N PHE A 198 -6.34 -19.82 -21.55
CA PHE A 198 -6.67 -18.90 -20.44
C PHE A 198 -6.74 -19.61 -19.08
N GLY A 199 -7.54 -20.67 -18.98
CA GLY A 199 -7.83 -21.33 -17.70
C GLY A 199 -6.57 -21.89 -17.03
N TRP A 200 -5.77 -22.65 -17.76
CA TRP A 200 -4.55 -23.23 -17.21
C TRP A 200 -3.45 -22.18 -17.04
N GLY A 201 -3.37 -21.17 -17.92
CA GLY A 201 -2.45 -20.04 -17.76
C GLY A 201 -2.63 -19.32 -16.43
N VAL A 202 -3.88 -19.01 -16.06
CA VAL A 202 -4.21 -18.37 -14.78
C VAL A 202 -3.92 -19.31 -13.61
N ARG A 203 -4.23 -20.61 -13.71
CA ARG A 203 -3.98 -21.61 -12.65
C ARG A 203 -2.50 -21.80 -12.35
N VAL A 204 -1.66 -21.85 -13.37
CA VAL A 204 -0.19 -21.97 -13.19
C VAL A 204 0.34 -20.80 -12.37
N VAL A 205 -0.05 -19.58 -12.73
CA VAL A 205 0.31 -18.40 -11.93
C VAL A 205 -0.28 -18.48 -10.51
N GLY A 206 -1.51 -18.98 -10.37
CA GLY A 206 -2.15 -19.21 -9.06
C GLY A 206 -1.37 -20.18 -8.17
N PHE A 207 -0.82 -21.28 -8.74
CA PHE A 207 0.02 -22.21 -7.98
C PHE A 207 1.36 -21.59 -7.56
N VAL A 208 1.97 -20.74 -8.40
CA VAL A 208 3.15 -19.96 -8.01
C VAL A 208 2.82 -19.04 -6.83
N VAL A 209 1.71 -18.30 -6.91
CA VAL A 209 1.23 -17.43 -5.82
C VAL A 209 0.96 -18.24 -4.55
N LEU A 210 0.36 -19.44 -4.65
CA LEU A 210 0.14 -20.33 -3.50
C LEU A 210 1.46 -20.68 -2.81
N GLY A 211 2.48 -21.13 -3.57
CA GLY A 211 3.79 -21.47 -3.03
C GLY A 211 4.47 -20.29 -2.33
N LEU A 212 4.44 -19.12 -2.97
CA LEU A 212 5.01 -17.90 -2.41
C LEU A 212 4.29 -17.44 -1.13
N LEU A 213 2.95 -17.46 -1.12
CA LEU A 213 2.16 -17.10 0.05
C LEU A 213 2.29 -18.12 1.18
N ALA A 214 2.46 -19.41 0.88
CA ALA A 214 2.76 -20.42 1.89
C ALA A 214 4.09 -20.09 2.61
N ILE A 215 5.13 -19.71 1.87
CA ILE A 215 6.40 -19.25 2.46
C ILE A 215 6.16 -17.99 3.29
N ALA A 216 5.44 -17.00 2.78
CA ALA A 216 5.15 -15.78 3.50
C ALA A 216 4.43 -16.04 4.84
N CYS A 217 3.42 -16.92 4.87
CA CYS A 217 2.68 -17.29 6.06
C CYS A 217 3.54 -17.98 7.14
N THR A 218 4.62 -18.67 6.75
CA THR A 218 5.55 -19.28 7.72
C THR A 218 6.50 -18.24 8.32
N LEU A 219 6.91 -17.24 7.54
CA LEU A 219 7.91 -16.26 7.92
C LEU A 219 7.33 -15.06 8.67
N VAL A 220 6.15 -14.57 8.29
CA VAL A 220 5.53 -13.41 8.91
C VAL A 220 4.88 -13.79 10.22
N ARG A 221 5.35 -13.19 11.30
CA ARG A 221 4.85 -13.40 12.67
C ARG A 221 4.84 -12.09 13.43
N GLU A 222 3.80 -11.85 14.19
CA GLU A 222 3.75 -10.79 15.19
C GLU A 222 4.71 -11.08 16.34
N ARG A 223 5.18 -10.03 17.01
CA ARG A 223 6.08 -10.14 18.17
C ARG A 223 5.39 -9.68 19.46
N LEU A 224 4.60 -8.63 19.36
CA LEU A 224 3.95 -8.03 20.51
C LEU A 224 2.62 -8.73 20.81
N PRO A 225 2.21 -8.80 22.07
CA PRO A 225 0.92 -9.39 22.43
C PRO A 225 -0.22 -8.57 21.82
N PRO A 226 -1.36 -9.23 21.51
CA PRO A 226 -2.54 -8.58 21.00
C PRO A 226 -3.02 -7.43 21.90
N ARG A 227 -3.50 -6.36 21.27
CA ARG A 227 -4.09 -5.23 21.98
C ARG A 227 -5.45 -5.63 22.56
N LYS A 228 -5.73 -5.17 23.77
CA LYS A 228 -7.08 -5.22 24.34
C LYS A 228 -7.76 -3.87 24.16
N GLY A 229 -9.03 -3.85 23.77
CA GLY A 229 -9.80 -2.61 23.68
C GLY A 229 -10.67 -2.47 22.43
N ARG A 230 -10.98 -1.23 22.06
CA ARG A 230 -11.92 -0.92 20.96
C ARG A 230 -11.37 -1.33 19.60
N PHE A 231 -12.25 -1.81 18.73
CA PHE A 231 -11.93 -2.22 17.37
C PHE A 231 -11.42 -1.03 16.52
N PHE A 232 -12.12 0.10 16.55
CA PHE A 232 -11.72 1.33 15.87
C PHE A 232 -11.17 2.36 16.84
N LEU A 233 -10.16 3.11 16.41
CA LEU A 233 -9.54 4.19 17.17
C LEU A 233 -9.83 5.55 16.49
N LEU A 234 -11.10 5.95 16.42
CA LEU A 234 -11.49 7.21 15.78
C LEU A 234 -10.80 8.44 16.40
N ARG A 235 -10.32 8.32 17.65
CA ARG A 235 -9.48 9.35 18.29
C ARG A 235 -8.19 9.66 17.52
N ALA A 236 -7.70 8.76 16.65
CA ALA A 236 -6.57 9.02 15.78
C ALA A 236 -6.81 10.27 14.91
N PHE A 237 -8.03 10.46 14.41
CA PHE A 237 -8.41 11.61 13.60
C PHE A 237 -8.51 12.92 14.39
N LEU A 238 -8.50 12.88 15.71
CA LEU A 238 -8.40 14.08 16.55
C LEU A 238 -6.95 14.57 16.69
N GLN A 239 -5.97 13.78 16.28
CA GLN A 239 -4.56 14.18 16.24
C GLN A 239 -4.32 14.96 14.93
N PRO A 240 -3.99 16.27 14.99
CA PRO A 240 -3.81 17.07 13.78
C PRO A 240 -2.74 16.49 12.83
N SER A 241 -1.60 16.03 13.38
CA SER A 241 -0.55 15.40 12.60
C SER A 241 -1.05 14.18 11.78
N TYR A 242 -1.89 13.33 12.37
CA TYR A 242 -2.45 12.17 11.69
C TYR A 242 -3.46 12.57 10.61
N SER A 243 -4.41 13.47 10.92
CA SER A 243 -5.45 13.89 9.99
C SER A 243 -4.88 14.62 8.76
N PHE A 244 -3.92 15.53 8.97
CA PHE A 244 -3.24 16.19 7.86
C PHE A 244 -2.41 15.22 7.02
N LEU A 245 -1.75 14.23 7.65
CA LEU A 245 -1.02 13.19 6.91
C LEU A 245 -1.96 12.33 6.07
N VAL A 246 -3.09 11.87 6.62
CA VAL A 246 -4.07 11.05 5.90
C VAL A 246 -4.65 11.82 4.71
N ALA A 247 -4.96 13.11 4.89
CA ALA A 247 -5.41 13.98 3.80
C ALA A 247 -4.33 14.18 2.73
N ALA A 248 -3.06 14.33 3.13
CA ALA A 248 -1.93 14.41 2.21
C ALA A 248 -1.79 13.11 1.38
N VAL A 249 -1.83 11.95 2.04
CA VAL A 249 -1.75 10.65 1.35
C VAL A 249 -2.94 10.43 0.40
N PHE A 250 -4.15 10.85 0.78
CA PHE A 250 -5.32 10.82 -0.10
C PHE A 250 -5.05 11.58 -1.41
N LEU A 251 -4.58 12.82 -1.32
CA LEU A 251 -4.27 13.65 -2.48
C LEU A 251 -3.09 13.09 -3.29
N SER A 252 -2.10 12.48 -2.63
CA SER A 252 -0.98 11.85 -3.32
C SER A 252 -1.43 10.68 -4.19
N PHE A 253 -2.40 9.90 -3.73
CA PHE A 253 -2.98 8.80 -4.51
C PHE A 253 -3.79 9.30 -5.71
N TRP A 254 -4.46 10.46 -5.60
CA TRP A 254 -5.10 11.09 -6.76
C TRP A 254 -4.11 11.43 -7.86
N GLY A 255 -2.96 12.02 -7.49
CA GLY A 255 -1.97 12.48 -8.47
C GLY A 255 -1.10 11.35 -9.02
N MET A 256 -0.54 10.53 -8.12
CA MET A 256 0.51 9.57 -8.44
C MET A 256 0.07 8.47 -9.41
N TRP A 257 -1.18 8.04 -9.34
CA TRP A 257 -1.68 6.97 -10.20
C TRP A 257 -2.00 7.41 -11.63
N VAL A 258 -2.19 8.71 -11.88
CA VAL A 258 -2.53 9.23 -13.22
C VAL A 258 -1.49 8.83 -14.28
N PRO A 259 -0.18 9.07 -14.09
CA PRO A 259 0.80 8.62 -15.07
C PRO A 259 0.86 7.09 -15.19
N CYS A 260 0.74 6.37 -14.09
CA CYS A 260 0.81 4.91 -14.12
C CYS A 260 -0.25 4.28 -15.04
N PHE A 261 -1.44 4.87 -15.09
CA PHE A 261 -2.52 4.39 -15.96
C PHE A 261 -2.46 4.95 -17.38
N PHE A 262 -1.98 6.18 -17.57
CA PHE A 262 -2.11 6.89 -18.86
C PHE A 262 -0.79 7.10 -19.60
N ILE A 263 0.38 6.73 -19.04
CA ILE A 263 1.69 6.94 -19.66
C ILE A 263 1.82 6.21 -21.01
N VAL A 264 1.31 4.98 -21.12
CA VAL A 264 1.37 4.17 -22.34
C VAL A 264 0.52 4.83 -23.44
N SER A 265 -0.70 5.22 -23.11
CA SER A 265 -1.59 5.91 -24.05
C SER A 265 -1.02 7.28 -24.47
N PHE A 266 -0.41 8.02 -23.53
CA PHE A 266 0.30 9.25 -23.83
C PHE A 266 1.49 9.04 -24.75
N ALA A 267 2.29 7.99 -24.53
CA ALA A 267 3.44 7.63 -25.36
C ALA A 267 3.01 7.32 -26.81
N ILE A 268 1.91 6.58 -26.99
CA ILE A 268 1.40 6.22 -28.31
C ILE A 268 0.77 7.45 -28.99
N GLN A 269 -0.17 8.13 -28.34
CA GLN A 269 -1.01 9.15 -28.94
C GLN A 269 -0.30 10.51 -29.12
N LYS A 270 0.54 10.89 -28.16
CA LYS A 270 1.21 12.21 -28.16
C LYS A 270 2.67 12.17 -28.58
N LYS A 271 3.34 11.03 -28.43
CA LYS A 271 4.76 10.88 -28.77
C LYS A 271 5.00 9.96 -29.96
N HIS A 272 3.94 9.38 -30.53
CA HIS A 272 3.98 8.49 -31.69
C HIS A 272 5.01 7.35 -31.52
N MET A 273 5.18 6.88 -30.28
CA MET A 273 6.09 5.77 -29.97
C MET A 273 5.50 4.46 -30.47
N GLY A 274 6.34 3.61 -31.03
CA GLY A 274 5.92 2.25 -31.42
C GLY A 274 5.37 1.50 -30.20
N GLY A 275 4.34 0.68 -30.40
CA GLY A 275 3.58 0.03 -29.33
C GLY A 275 4.46 -0.69 -28.31
N ASN A 276 5.45 -1.46 -28.76
CA ASN A 276 6.38 -2.17 -27.85
C ASN A 276 7.15 -1.19 -26.94
N LEU A 277 7.70 -0.12 -27.51
CA LEU A 277 8.46 0.87 -26.75
C LEU A 277 7.57 1.66 -25.76
N ALA A 278 6.34 1.94 -26.15
CA ALA A 278 5.36 2.59 -25.28
C ALA A 278 5.02 1.72 -24.05
N PHE A 279 4.87 0.40 -24.22
CA PHE A 279 4.66 -0.51 -23.09
C PHE A 279 5.86 -0.56 -22.13
N TYR A 280 7.08 -0.44 -22.64
CA TYR A 280 8.27 -0.42 -21.78
C TYR A 280 8.33 0.83 -20.88
N THR A 281 7.65 1.92 -21.20
CA THR A 281 7.61 3.10 -20.31
C THR A 281 7.06 2.76 -18.92
N LEU A 282 6.01 1.93 -18.83
CA LEU A 282 5.47 1.46 -17.56
C LEU A 282 6.44 0.53 -16.82
N SER A 283 7.15 -0.33 -17.55
CA SER A 283 8.19 -1.18 -16.97
C SER A 283 9.34 -0.35 -16.39
N ILE A 284 9.73 0.74 -17.05
CA ILE A 284 10.75 1.67 -16.58
C ILE A 284 10.27 2.40 -15.31
N VAL A 285 9.01 2.84 -15.25
CA VAL A 285 8.42 3.40 -14.02
C VAL A 285 8.52 2.39 -12.88
N ASN A 286 8.17 1.13 -13.09
CA ASN A 286 8.24 0.09 -12.06
C ASN A 286 9.68 -0.22 -11.63
N ALA A 287 10.63 -0.23 -12.56
CA ALA A 287 12.06 -0.41 -12.26
C ALA A 287 12.61 0.78 -11.43
N GLY A 288 12.28 2.01 -11.80
CA GLY A 288 12.59 3.19 -11.01
C GLY A 288 11.97 3.13 -9.62
N SER A 289 10.71 2.70 -9.54
CA SER A 289 9.95 2.54 -8.29
C SER A 289 10.59 1.51 -7.34
N LEU A 290 11.16 0.44 -7.86
CA LEU A 290 11.90 -0.55 -7.05
C LEU A 290 13.05 0.12 -6.28
N LEU A 291 13.87 0.90 -6.97
CA LEU A 291 14.98 1.65 -6.36
C LEU A 291 14.46 2.74 -5.41
N GLY A 292 13.42 3.45 -5.81
CA GLY A 292 12.78 4.49 -5.02
C GLY A 292 12.18 4.01 -3.69
N ARG A 293 11.80 2.74 -3.57
CA ARG A 293 11.28 2.17 -2.31
C ARG A 293 12.38 1.82 -1.31
N ILE A 294 13.58 1.55 -1.76
CA ILE A 294 14.69 1.12 -0.89
C ILE A 294 15.55 2.33 -0.47
N ILE A 295 15.95 3.16 -1.45
CA ILE A 295 16.96 4.22 -1.24
C ILE A 295 16.44 5.39 -0.39
N PRO A 296 15.21 5.95 -0.61
CA PRO A 296 14.76 7.15 0.11
C PRO A 296 14.31 6.92 1.55
N GLY A 297 14.45 5.75 2.12
CA GLY A 297 14.22 5.52 3.56
C GLY A 297 15.00 6.47 4.48
N PHE A 298 15.89 7.30 3.91
CA PHE A 298 16.68 8.32 4.61
C PHE A 298 16.25 9.77 4.29
N LEU A 299 15.34 10.00 3.33
CA LEU A 299 14.86 11.32 2.94
C LEU A 299 13.63 11.73 3.75
N ALA A 300 13.47 13.02 3.97
CA ALA A 300 12.24 13.55 4.56
C ALA A 300 11.07 13.40 3.59
N ASP A 301 9.95 12.93 4.07
CA ASP A 301 8.72 12.69 3.30
C ASP A 301 8.24 13.93 2.52
N VAL A 302 8.31 15.12 3.14
CA VAL A 302 7.93 16.39 2.48
C VAL A 302 8.75 16.65 1.21
N CYS A 303 10.08 16.38 1.23
CA CYS A 303 10.92 16.54 0.05
C CYS A 303 10.52 15.60 -1.08
N VAL A 304 10.11 14.38 -0.76
CA VAL A 304 9.67 13.38 -1.74
C VAL A 304 8.35 13.79 -2.38
N TYR A 305 7.39 14.30 -1.60
CA TYR A 305 6.13 14.83 -2.14
C TYR A 305 6.36 16.04 -3.03
N ALA A 306 7.26 16.97 -2.62
CA ALA A 306 7.63 18.13 -3.43
C ALA A 306 8.28 17.71 -4.76
N ALA A 307 9.23 16.78 -4.72
CA ALA A 307 9.85 16.25 -5.93
C ALA A 307 8.83 15.62 -6.89
N ASN A 308 7.87 14.87 -6.35
CA ASN A 308 6.82 14.27 -7.17
C ASN A 308 5.86 15.31 -7.76
N SER A 309 5.60 16.41 -7.05
CA SER A 309 4.83 17.54 -7.57
C SER A 309 5.50 18.14 -8.81
N ILE A 310 6.82 18.37 -8.73
CA ILE A 310 7.63 18.87 -9.83
C ILE A 310 7.60 17.90 -11.02
N MET A 311 7.74 16.61 -10.76
CA MET A 311 7.69 15.58 -11.81
C MET A 311 6.35 15.56 -12.54
N LEU A 312 5.23 15.62 -11.81
CA LEU A 312 3.89 15.60 -12.40
C LEU A 312 3.58 16.86 -13.22
N LEU A 313 3.95 18.03 -12.72
CA LEU A 313 3.80 19.28 -13.47
C LEU A 313 4.75 19.32 -14.68
N GLY A 314 5.95 18.76 -14.55
CA GLY A 314 6.94 18.65 -15.62
C GLY A 314 6.51 17.71 -16.77
N TRP A 315 5.59 16.77 -16.52
CA TRP A 315 5.07 15.86 -17.53
C TRP A 315 4.50 16.59 -18.76
N ILE A 316 3.87 17.75 -18.53
CA ILE A 316 3.29 18.59 -19.59
C ILE A 316 4.34 19.05 -20.60
N ARG A 317 5.58 19.30 -20.14
CA ARG A 317 6.67 19.86 -20.95
C ARG A 317 7.50 18.83 -21.71
N ILE A 318 7.19 17.54 -21.59
CA ILE A 318 7.93 16.52 -22.30
C ILE A 318 7.56 16.55 -23.79
N THR A 319 8.55 16.75 -24.65
CA THR A 319 8.36 16.85 -26.11
C THR A 319 8.85 15.62 -26.87
N THR A 320 9.85 14.90 -26.35
CA THR A 320 10.53 13.78 -27.03
C THR A 320 10.27 12.43 -26.38
N ALA A 321 10.38 11.34 -27.14
CA ALA A 321 10.30 9.97 -26.62
C ALA A 321 11.43 9.67 -25.60
N ALA A 322 12.65 10.11 -25.87
CA ALA A 322 13.78 9.96 -24.95
C ALA A 322 13.53 10.73 -23.64
N GLY A 323 12.98 11.94 -23.71
CA GLY A 323 12.57 12.71 -22.53
C GLY A 323 11.50 11.99 -21.70
N LEU A 324 10.55 11.30 -22.35
CA LEU A 324 9.52 10.51 -21.65
C LEU A 324 10.12 9.30 -20.93
N ILE A 325 11.07 8.62 -21.55
CA ILE A 325 11.78 7.48 -20.94
C ILE A 325 12.57 7.94 -19.70
N ALA A 326 13.34 9.01 -19.82
CA ALA A 326 14.10 9.58 -18.70
C ALA A 326 13.16 10.03 -17.57
N TRP A 327 12.08 10.73 -17.91
CA TRP A 327 11.06 11.15 -16.97
C TRP A 327 10.41 9.94 -16.27
N ALA A 328 10.07 8.89 -17.00
CA ALA A 328 9.46 7.68 -16.45
C ALA A 328 10.35 7.01 -15.41
N ALA A 329 11.67 6.96 -15.62
CA ALA A 329 12.62 6.42 -14.65
C ALA A 329 12.66 7.25 -13.36
N VAL A 330 12.77 8.58 -13.48
CA VAL A 330 12.83 9.50 -12.33
C VAL A 330 11.49 9.57 -11.61
N PHE A 331 10.37 9.65 -12.35
CA PHE A 331 9.03 9.61 -11.76
C PHE A 331 8.79 8.30 -11.00
N GLY A 332 9.20 7.16 -11.59
CA GLY A 332 9.16 5.86 -10.93
C GLY A 332 9.90 5.88 -9.59
N PHE A 333 11.13 6.38 -9.58
CA PHE A 333 11.94 6.50 -8.37
C PHE A 333 11.25 7.35 -7.30
N VAL A 334 10.75 8.53 -7.62
CA VAL A 334 10.12 9.44 -6.66
C VAL A 334 8.77 8.90 -6.19
N SER A 335 7.93 8.38 -7.08
CA SER A 335 6.64 7.79 -6.71
C SER A 335 6.79 6.51 -5.88
N GLY A 336 7.83 5.71 -6.17
CA GLY A 336 8.19 4.55 -5.36
C GLY A 336 8.53 4.92 -3.92
N ALA A 337 9.25 6.02 -3.72
CA ALA A 337 9.54 6.55 -2.40
C ALA A 337 8.28 6.88 -1.60
N ILE A 338 7.27 7.49 -2.22
CA ILE A 338 5.99 7.81 -1.57
C ILE A 338 5.31 6.52 -1.07
N ILE A 339 5.26 5.47 -1.91
CA ILE A 339 4.61 4.20 -1.56
C ILE A 339 5.28 3.54 -0.35
N SER A 340 6.58 3.69 -0.16
CA SER A 340 7.29 3.13 0.99
C SER A 340 7.23 4.02 2.23
N LEU A 341 7.22 5.35 2.05
CA LEU A 341 7.25 6.29 3.18
C LEU A 341 5.89 6.47 3.85
N TYR A 342 4.76 6.45 3.12
CA TYR A 342 3.47 6.68 3.75
C TYR A 342 3.13 5.69 4.87
N PRO A 343 3.38 4.36 4.74
CA PRO A 343 3.13 3.45 5.84
C PRO A 343 4.06 3.69 7.03
N VAL A 344 5.30 4.12 6.77
CA VAL A 344 6.28 4.46 7.81
C VAL A 344 5.81 5.66 8.61
N SER A 345 5.41 6.73 7.91
CA SER A 345 4.95 7.98 8.54
C SER A 345 3.68 7.74 9.38
N ILE A 346 2.72 6.94 8.88
CA ILE A 346 1.54 6.56 9.65
C ILE A 346 1.91 5.72 10.87
N ALA A 347 2.80 4.73 10.71
CA ALA A 347 3.22 3.87 11.82
C ALA A 347 3.97 4.63 12.93
N GLN A 348 4.63 5.75 12.59
CA GLN A 348 5.29 6.61 13.59
C GLN A 348 4.31 7.43 14.43
N LEU A 349 3.15 7.79 13.85
CA LEU A 349 2.12 8.54 14.56
C LEU A 349 1.29 7.67 15.51
N ALA A 350 1.37 6.34 15.41
CA ALA A 350 0.70 5.44 16.33
C ALA A 350 1.37 5.53 17.72
N PRO A 351 0.62 5.88 18.80
CA PRO A 351 1.17 6.05 20.15
C PRO A 351 1.80 4.77 20.70
N ARG A 352 1.24 3.63 20.30
CA ARG A 352 1.70 2.29 20.73
C ARG A 352 1.95 1.41 19.51
N PRO A 353 3.01 0.58 19.52
CA PRO A 353 3.27 -0.36 18.42
C PRO A 353 2.11 -1.33 18.13
N GLN A 354 1.29 -1.64 19.16
CA GLN A 354 0.10 -2.49 19.04
C GLN A 354 -1.11 -1.78 18.38
N GLU A 355 -0.98 -0.53 18.00
CA GLU A 355 -2.03 0.28 17.35
C GLU A 355 -1.68 0.58 15.89
N ILE A 356 -0.49 0.16 15.43
CA ILE A 356 0.01 0.42 14.08
C ILE A 356 -0.96 -0.11 13.02
N GLY A 357 -1.48 -1.33 13.19
CA GLY A 357 -2.42 -1.95 12.25
C GLY A 357 -3.70 -1.13 12.10
N THR A 358 -4.29 -0.69 13.22
CA THR A 358 -5.51 0.13 13.22
C THR A 358 -5.26 1.49 12.55
N TYR A 359 -4.17 2.18 12.89
CA TYR A 359 -3.81 3.47 12.27
C TYR A 359 -3.60 3.33 10.76
N MET A 360 -2.85 2.32 10.32
CA MET A 360 -2.65 2.04 8.89
C MET A 360 -3.95 1.67 8.19
N GLY A 361 -4.79 0.85 8.81
CA GLY A 361 -6.07 0.43 8.26
C GLY A 361 -7.03 1.60 8.08
N GLN A 362 -7.16 2.48 9.07
CA GLN A 362 -8.01 3.67 9.00
C GLN A 362 -7.53 4.66 7.93
N ALA A 363 -6.22 4.89 7.82
CA ALA A 363 -5.66 5.71 6.75
C ALA A 363 -5.92 5.10 5.37
N SER A 364 -5.70 3.80 5.21
CA SER A 364 -5.93 3.07 3.96
C SER A 364 -7.39 3.14 3.51
N ALA A 365 -8.34 3.12 4.44
CA ALA A 365 -9.76 3.25 4.12
C ALA A 365 -10.09 4.63 3.51
N VAL A 366 -9.49 5.71 3.99
CA VAL A 366 -9.64 7.03 3.37
C VAL A 366 -9.00 7.04 1.99
N VAL A 367 -7.80 6.48 1.86
CA VAL A 367 -7.05 6.40 0.60
C VAL A 367 -7.76 5.54 -0.45
N SER A 368 -8.57 4.54 -0.03
CA SER A 368 -9.34 3.70 -0.96
C SER A 368 -10.25 4.52 -1.88
N VAL A 369 -10.85 5.59 -1.35
CA VAL A 369 -11.73 6.50 -2.12
C VAL A 369 -10.90 7.28 -3.15
N ALA A 370 -9.68 7.68 -2.84
CA ALA A 370 -8.78 8.32 -3.80
C ALA A 370 -8.41 7.36 -4.94
N GLY A 371 -8.10 6.10 -4.63
CA GLY A 371 -7.83 5.06 -5.63
C GLY A 371 -9.01 4.81 -6.57
N LEU A 372 -10.24 4.84 -6.03
CA LEU A 372 -11.45 4.64 -6.83
C LEU A 372 -11.77 5.82 -7.74
N THR A 373 -11.57 7.06 -7.27
CA THR A 373 -12.03 8.28 -7.95
C THR A 373 -10.98 8.95 -8.83
N GLY A 374 -9.69 8.82 -8.48
CA GLY A 374 -8.61 9.57 -9.13
C GLY A 374 -8.46 9.25 -10.63
N THR A 375 -8.42 7.97 -10.99
CA THR A 375 -8.27 7.53 -12.38
C THR A 375 -9.47 7.84 -13.27
N PRO A 376 -10.74 7.67 -12.84
CA PRO A 376 -11.89 8.12 -13.61
C PRO A 376 -11.94 9.64 -13.83
N ILE A 377 -11.60 10.44 -12.82
CA ILE A 377 -11.52 11.91 -12.95
C ILE A 377 -10.47 12.27 -13.99
N ALA A 378 -9.26 11.70 -13.89
CA ALA A 378 -8.18 11.96 -14.85
C ALA A 378 -8.57 11.51 -16.28
N GLY A 379 -9.23 10.36 -16.42
CA GLY A 379 -9.73 9.88 -17.71
C GLY A 379 -10.77 10.80 -18.33
N ALA A 380 -11.70 11.35 -17.54
CA ALA A 380 -12.67 12.35 -17.99
C ALA A 380 -11.98 13.64 -18.43
N LEU A 381 -10.99 14.11 -17.66
CA LEU A 381 -10.20 15.29 -18.02
C LEU A 381 -9.41 15.09 -19.32
N ILE A 382 -8.81 13.92 -19.52
CA ILE A 382 -8.08 13.60 -20.77
C ILE A 382 -9.04 13.64 -21.96
N ARG A 383 -10.24 13.11 -21.81
CA ARG A 383 -11.24 13.06 -22.89
C ARG A 383 -11.75 14.46 -23.25
N SER A 384 -12.02 15.32 -22.27
CA SER A 384 -12.63 16.63 -22.48
C SER A 384 -11.61 17.73 -22.77
N TYR A 385 -10.42 17.68 -22.13
CA TYR A 385 -9.44 18.77 -22.11
C TYR A 385 -8.02 18.32 -22.48
N GLY A 386 -7.80 17.01 -22.73
CA GLY A 386 -6.49 16.48 -23.08
C GLY A 386 -5.61 16.13 -21.89
N TYR A 387 -4.42 15.59 -22.19
CA TYR A 387 -3.45 15.10 -21.17
C TYR A 387 -2.91 16.21 -20.26
N GLU A 388 -2.88 17.45 -20.72
CA GLU A 388 -2.42 18.60 -19.95
C GLU A 388 -3.30 18.85 -18.73
N ALA A 389 -4.63 18.76 -18.89
CA ALA A 389 -5.57 18.92 -17.80
C ALA A 389 -5.41 17.82 -16.72
N ALA A 390 -5.20 16.57 -17.15
CA ALA A 390 -4.95 15.48 -16.23
C ALA A 390 -3.60 15.62 -15.49
N ALA A 391 -2.57 16.10 -16.18
CA ALA A 391 -1.26 16.38 -15.57
C ALA A 391 -1.33 17.55 -14.59
N LEU A 392 -2.10 18.60 -14.90
CA LEU A 392 -2.36 19.71 -13.98
C LEU A 392 -3.14 19.24 -12.74
N PHE A 393 -4.20 18.45 -12.93
CA PHE A 393 -4.95 17.84 -11.82
C PHE A 393 -4.03 17.03 -10.92
N ALA A 394 -3.21 16.13 -11.49
CA ALA A 394 -2.27 15.31 -10.74
C ALA A 394 -1.21 16.14 -10.01
N GLY A 395 -0.63 17.12 -10.70
CA GLY A 395 0.42 17.98 -10.15
C GLY A 395 -0.10 18.90 -9.04
N LEU A 396 -1.26 19.54 -9.22
CA LEU A 396 -1.87 20.41 -8.21
C LEU A 396 -2.30 19.62 -6.97
N SER A 397 -2.90 18.43 -7.16
CA SER A 397 -3.21 17.53 -6.03
C SER A 397 -1.95 17.22 -5.21
N MET A 398 -0.82 16.99 -5.89
CA MET A 398 0.45 16.69 -5.23
C MET A 398 1.07 17.92 -4.56
N VAL A 399 0.90 19.13 -5.10
CA VAL A 399 1.32 20.39 -4.43
C VAL A 399 0.56 20.56 -3.11
N VAL A 400 -0.76 20.41 -3.14
CA VAL A 400 -1.58 20.48 -1.92
C VAL A 400 -1.19 19.37 -0.93
N CYS A 401 -0.93 18.15 -1.43
CA CYS A 401 -0.38 17.06 -0.62
C CYS A 401 0.91 17.48 0.10
N THR A 402 1.84 18.10 -0.61
CA THR A 402 3.12 18.58 -0.04
C THR A 402 2.89 19.60 1.08
N CYS A 403 1.97 20.54 0.88
CA CYS A 403 1.61 21.52 1.92
C CYS A 403 1.00 20.84 3.16
N LEU A 404 0.06 19.91 2.98
CA LEU A 404 -0.55 19.18 4.09
C LEU A 404 0.44 18.29 4.83
N ALA A 405 1.36 17.63 4.11
CA ALA A 405 2.43 16.85 4.71
C ALA A 405 3.39 17.73 5.53
N ALA A 406 3.73 18.93 5.04
CA ALA A 406 4.53 19.90 5.78
C ALA A 406 3.82 20.37 7.07
N VAL A 407 2.51 20.63 7.00
CA VAL A 407 1.69 20.99 8.17
C VAL A 407 1.65 19.84 9.18
N SER A 408 1.39 18.61 8.72
CA SER A 408 1.41 17.40 9.56
C SER A 408 2.74 17.27 10.31
N ARG A 409 3.84 17.51 9.59
CA ARG A 409 5.19 17.44 10.13
C ARG A 409 5.46 18.54 11.18
N GLY A 410 4.97 19.74 10.93
CA GLY A 410 5.04 20.86 11.89
C GLY A 410 4.41 20.51 13.23
N PHE A 411 3.24 19.87 13.21
CA PHE A 411 2.55 19.41 14.43
C PHE A 411 3.27 18.25 15.14
N TYR A 412 3.97 17.40 14.40
CA TYR A 412 4.63 16.22 14.99
C TYR A 412 6.02 16.54 15.55
N ALA A 413 6.87 17.21 14.79
CA ALA A 413 8.29 17.36 15.09
C ALA A 413 8.72 18.79 15.46
N GLY A 414 7.81 19.79 15.32
CA GLY A 414 8.15 21.19 15.49
C GLY A 414 9.17 21.72 14.45
N LYS A 415 9.63 20.86 13.51
CA LYS A 415 10.60 21.19 12.45
C LYS A 415 10.20 20.52 11.15
N LEU A 416 10.17 21.28 10.07
CA LEU A 416 9.74 20.82 8.73
C LEU A 416 10.67 19.73 8.12
N LEU A 417 11.95 19.72 8.45
CA LEU A 417 12.98 18.86 7.86
C LEU A 417 13.61 17.86 8.86
N ALA A 418 12.94 17.53 9.95
CA ALA A 418 13.46 16.50 10.84
C ALA A 418 13.44 15.12 10.13
N LYS A 419 14.48 14.27 10.32
CA LYS A 419 14.51 12.90 9.80
C LYS A 419 13.35 12.07 10.38
N VAL A 420 12.74 11.26 9.54
CA VAL A 420 11.73 10.25 9.93
C VAL A 420 12.41 9.06 10.59
#